data_5d8ddb47d109fdc71af5c3f18ad91a0e
#
_entry.id   5d8ddb47d109fdc71af5c3f18ad91a0e
#
_cell.length_a   1.000
_cell.length_b   1.000
_cell.length_c   1.000
_cell.angle_alpha   90.00
_cell.angle_beta   90.00
_cell.angle_gamma   90.00
#
_symmetry.space_group_name_H-M   'P 1'
#
loop_
_entity.id
_entity.type
_entity.pdbx_description
1 polymer ?
#
loop_
_entity_poly.entity_id
_entity_poly.type
_entity_poly.pdbx_seq_one_letter_code
_entity_poly.pdbx_strand_id
1 'polypeptide(L)'
;MRDCSAAPASGILPAMPSLLIATKNAHKAEEIRAILGAEWGVTDLNAHPEVPAPEETGGTFAENAAIKAVAASQLFPGYVLSDDSGLEVDALGGAPGVISARYAGPGATDADNRARLLRELEAEGTRGKARSARFRCAMCVALDGQVRGAFDGAVEGVIINAERGAGGFGYDALFVPAGFCETFAQLSAEVKNRESHRARALAKAHDFLRGLLK
;
A
#
# COMPACT_ATOMS: atom_id res chain seq x y z
N MET A 1 54.21 -38.16 -5.25
CA MET A 1 53.20 -37.36 -5.94
C MET A 1 51.92 -37.49 -5.13
N ARG A 2 51.54 -36.46 -4.38
CA ARG A 2 50.25 -36.45 -3.63
C ARG A 2 49.36 -35.43 -4.32
N ASP A 3 48.31 -35.97 -4.93
CA ASP A 3 47.29 -35.20 -5.61
C ASP A 3 46.35 -34.57 -4.54
N CYS A 4 46.40 -33.25 -4.39
CA CYS A 4 45.51 -32.49 -3.52
C CYS A 4 44.38 -31.94 -4.39
N SER A 5 43.38 -32.79 -4.64
CA SER A 5 42.10 -32.33 -5.18
C SER A 5 41.38 -31.53 -4.13
N ALA A 6 41.41 -30.20 -4.22
CA ALA A 6 40.58 -29.31 -3.41
C ALA A 6 39.16 -29.34 -3.99
N ALA A 7 38.18 -29.84 -3.22
CA ALA A 7 36.77 -29.73 -3.54
C ALA A 7 36.37 -28.23 -3.57
N PRO A 8 35.52 -27.79 -4.51
CA PRO A 8 35.01 -26.42 -4.51
C PRO A 8 34.15 -26.18 -3.29
N ALA A 9 34.46 -25.12 -2.54
CA ALA A 9 33.59 -24.64 -1.47
C ALA A 9 32.19 -24.37 -2.02
N SER A 10 31.21 -25.10 -1.54
CA SER A 10 29.79 -24.82 -1.86
C SER A 10 29.46 -23.45 -1.26
N GLY A 11 29.43 -22.44 -2.09
CA GLY A 11 28.95 -21.12 -1.71
C GLY A 11 27.47 -21.22 -1.32
N ILE A 12 27.19 -21.19 -0.03
CA ILE A 12 25.82 -20.99 0.47
C ILE A 12 25.45 -19.58 0.02
N LEU A 13 24.57 -19.47 -0.95
CA LEU A 13 23.94 -18.18 -1.30
C LEU A 13 23.30 -17.64 -0.02
N PRO A 14 23.53 -16.38 0.34
CA PRO A 14 22.86 -15.79 1.50
C PRO A 14 21.37 -15.96 1.33
N ALA A 15 20.70 -16.48 2.37
CA ALA A 15 19.25 -16.63 2.36
C ALA A 15 18.62 -15.25 2.09
N MET A 16 17.68 -15.19 1.15
CA MET A 16 16.95 -13.95 0.87
C MET A 16 16.28 -13.47 2.17
N PRO A 17 16.43 -12.18 2.52
CA PRO A 17 15.79 -11.65 3.71
C PRO A 17 14.27 -11.74 3.57
N SER A 18 13.61 -12.25 4.60
CA SER A 18 12.15 -12.39 4.63
C SER A 18 11.49 -11.06 5.00
N LEU A 19 10.41 -10.72 4.30
CA LEU A 19 9.59 -9.55 4.55
C LEU A 19 8.12 -9.96 4.56
N LEU A 20 7.43 -9.75 5.68
CA LEU A 20 5.99 -9.90 5.76
C LEU A 20 5.30 -8.58 5.43
N ILE A 21 4.36 -8.59 4.49
CA ILE A 21 3.44 -7.47 4.28
C ILE A 21 2.22 -7.69 5.20
N ALA A 22 2.03 -6.78 6.18
CA ALA A 22 0.94 -6.87 7.15
C ALA A 22 -0.40 -6.43 6.55
N THR A 23 -0.85 -7.16 5.53
CA THR A 23 -2.14 -6.94 4.84
C THR A 23 -2.78 -8.26 4.41
N LYS A 24 -4.13 -8.31 4.47
CA LYS A 24 -4.96 -9.35 3.83
C LYS A 24 -5.48 -8.92 2.45
N ASN A 25 -5.24 -7.66 2.06
CA ASN A 25 -5.66 -7.15 0.76
C ASN A 25 -4.68 -7.64 -0.33
N ALA A 26 -5.14 -8.58 -1.17
CA ALA A 26 -4.34 -9.18 -2.22
C ALA A 26 -3.80 -8.15 -3.22
N HIS A 27 -4.62 -7.16 -3.62
CA HIS A 27 -4.20 -6.12 -4.56
C HIS A 27 -3.06 -5.27 -4.02
N LYS A 28 -3.10 -4.88 -2.72
CA LYS A 28 -1.99 -4.17 -2.09
C LYS A 28 -0.72 -5.03 -2.06
N ALA A 29 -0.86 -6.31 -1.70
CA ALA A 29 0.27 -7.23 -1.65
C ALA A 29 0.90 -7.44 -3.04
N GLU A 30 0.09 -7.55 -4.09
CA GLU A 30 0.55 -7.68 -5.48
C GLU A 30 1.32 -6.44 -5.95
N GLU A 31 0.78 -5.24 -5.73
CA GLU A 31 1.46 -3.99 -6.07
C GLU A 31 2.81 -3.86 -5.32
N ILE A 32 2.84 -4.15 -4.02
CA ILE A 32 4.08 -4.09 -3.23
C ILE A 32 5.12 -5.10 -3.75
N ARG A 33 4.72 -6.35 -4.03
CA ARG A 33 5.63 -7.36 -4.60
C ARG A 33 6.17 -6.94 -5.96
N ALA A 34 5.31 -6.40 -6.82
CA ALA A 34 5.72 -5.96 -8.16
C ALA A 34 6.77 -4.83 -8.10
N ILE A 35 6.66 -3.92 -7.12
CA ILE A 35 7.59 -2.80 -6.94
C ILE A 35 8.90 -3.25 -6.27
N LEU A 36 8.84 -4.11 -5.24
CA LEU A 36 10.03 -4.60 -4.52
C LEU A 36 10.87 -5.57 -5.37
N GLY A 37 10.25 -6.23 -6.34
CA GLY A 37 10.94 -7.23 -7.17
C GLY A 37 11.38 -8.47 -6.36
N ALA A 38 12.46 -9.13 -6.82
CA ALA A 38 12.92 -10.42 -6.29
C ALA A 38 14.02 -10.29 -5.20
N GLU A 39 14.30 -9.08 -4.71
CA GLU A 39 15.35 -8.87 -3.69
C GLU A 39 14.94 -9.41 -2.31
N TRP A 40 13.64 -9.59 -2.07
CA TRP A 40 13.06 -10.00 -0.81
C TRP A 40 12.20 -11.26 -0.96
N GLY A 41 12.24 -12.14 0.02
CA GLY A 41 11.27 -13.22 0.18
C GLY A 41 9.96 -12.66 0.76
N VAL A 42 9.10 -12.10 -0.09
CA VAL A 42 7.89 -11.36 0.32
C VAL A 42 6.72 -12.31 0.51
N THR A 43 6.14 -12.31 1.73
CA THR A 43 4.88 -12.99 2.06
C THR A 43 3.84 -11.97 2.55
N ASP A 44 2.59 -12.38 2.72
CA ASP A 44 1.51 -11.55 3.29
C ASP A 44 0.69 -12.32 4.33
N LEU A 45 -0.26 -11.66 4.99
CA LEU A 45 -1.07 -12.26 6.05
C LEU A 45 -2.00 -13.40 5.58
N ASN A 46 -2.21 -13.57 4.27
CA ASN A 46 -2.98 -14.72 3.78
C ASN A 46 -2.15 -16.01 3.84
N ALA A 47 -0.82 -15.90 3.76
CA ALA A 47 0.10 -17.02 3.96
C ALA A 47 0.43 -17.29 5.44
N HIS A 48 0.02 -16.39 6.34
CA HIS A 48 0.31 -16.43 7.78
C HIS A 48 -0.96 -16.30 8.63
N PRO A 49 -1.85 -17.31 8.63
CA PRO A 49 -3.12 -17.28 9.36
C PRO A 49 -2.94 -17.17 10.88
N GLU A 50 -1.78 -17.57 11.40
CA GLU A 50 -1.38 -17.44 12.81
C GLU A 50 -1.14 -15.98 13.23
N VAL A 51 -0.94 -15.06 12.27
CA VAL A 51 -0.78 -13.63 12.53
C VAL A 51 -2.10 -12.90 12.28
N PRO A 52 -2.87 -12.58 13.34
CA PRO A 52 -4.14 -11.89 13.18
C PRO A 52 -3.93 -10.45 12.69
N ALA A 53 -4.84 -9.97 11.86
CA ALA A 53 -4.89 -8.54 11.57
C ALA A 53 -5.44 -7.79 12.80
N PRO A 54 -4.71 -6.79 13.32
CA PRO A 54 -5.19 -6.01 14.44
C PRO A 54 -6.33 -5.09 14.03
N GLU A 55 -7.12 -4.63 15.01
CA GLU A 55 -8.10 -3.58 14.80
C GLU A 55 -7.41 -2.24 14.50
N GLU A 56 -7.87 -1.55 13.47
CA GLU A 56 -7.37 -0.23 13.07
C GLU A 56 -8.10 0.85 13.86
N THR A 57 -7.54 1.24 15.01
CA THR A 57 -8.11 2.22 15.94
C THR A 57 -7.49 3.61 15.80
N GLY A 58 -6.50 3.77 14.93
CA GLY A 58 -5.81 5.03 14.69
C GLY A 58 -6.68 6.04 13.95
N GLY A 59 -6.50 7.31 14.28
CA GLY A 59 -7.14 8.45 13.61
C GLY A 59 -6.44 8.87 12.31
N THR A 60 -5.25 8.34 12.04
CA THR A 60 -4.44 8.66 10.87
C THR A 60 -3.94 7.39 10.18
N PHE A 61 -3.61 7.50 8.88
CA PHE A 61 -2.96 6.40 8.14
C PHE A 61 -1.64 5.95 8.79
N ALA A 62 -0.86 6.89 9.32
CA ALA A 62 0.41 6.57 9.98
C ALA A 62 0.21 5.75 11.26
N GLU A 63 -0.76 6.11 12.09
CA GLU A 63 -1.10 5.36 13.30
C GLU A 63 -1.58 3.94 12.96
N ASN A 64 -2.47 3.80 11.99
CA ASN A 64 -2.95 2.48 11.57
C ASN A 64 -1.85 1.63 10.94
N ALA A 65 -0.96 2.21 10.14
CA ALA A 65 0.20 1.51 9.63
C ALA A 65 1.10 1.01 10.78
N ALA A 66 1.39 1.87 11.79
CA ALA A 66 2.19 1.47 12.93
C ALA A 66 1.53 0.35 13.74
N ILE A 67 0.23 0.45 14.03
CA ILE A 67 -0.54 -0.60 14.74
C ILE A 67 -0.39 -1.94 14.02
N LYS A 68 -0.58 -1.96 12.70
CA LYS A 68 -0.48 -3.20 11.89
C LYS A 68 0.93 -3.78 11.90
N ALA A 69 1.95 -2.94 11.68
CA ALA A 69 3.33 -3.41 11.62
C ALA A 69 3.82 -3.94 12.96
N VAL A 70 3.57 -3.22 14.05
CA VAL A 70 3.99 -3.60 15.41
C VAL A 70 3.33 -4.91 15.82
N ALA A 71 2.00 -5.03 15.68
CA ALA A 71 1.28 -6.24 16.07
C ALA A 71 1.78 -7.48 15.30
N ALA A 72 1.95 -7.37 13.99
CA ALA A 72 2.42 -8.48 13.18
C ALA A 72 3.88 -8.84 13.48
N SER A 73 4.76 -7.87 13.76
CA SER A 73 6.17 -8.10 14.05
C SER A 73 6.46 -8.73 15.41
N GLN A 74 5.46 -8.80 16.30
CA GLN A 74 5.56 -9.56 17.55
C GLN A 74 5.41 -11.08 17.34
N LEU A 75 4.81 -11.49 16.23
CA LEU A 75 4.47 -12.88 15.91
C LEU A 75 5.28 -13.44 14.74
N PHE A 76 5.77 -12.57 13.87
CA PHE A 76 6.52 -12.95 12.67
C PHE A 76 8.03 -12.71 12.88
N PRO A 77 8.88 -13.75 12.72
CA PRO A 77 10.33 -13.60 12.82
C PRO A 77 10.89 -12.92 11.57
N GLY A 78 11.22 -11.64 11.65
CA GLY A 78 11.76 -10.86 10.55
C GLY A 78 11.10 -9.49 10.39
N TYR A 79 11.47 -8.80 9.34
CA TYR A 79 10.91 -7.49 9.06
C TYR A 79 9.46 -7.58 8.61
N VAL A 80 8.64 -6.68 9.13
CA VAL A 80 7.25 -6.49 8.73
C VAL A 80 7.07 -5.12 8.13
N LEU A 81 6.47 -5.06 6.95
CA LEU A 81 6.03 -3.84 6.28
C LEU A 81 4.51 -3.77 6.32
N SER A 82 3.94 -2.70 6.84
CA SER A 82 2.51 -2.43 6.73
C SER A 82 2.23 -1.28 5.76
N ASP A 83 1.01 -1.25 5.23
CA ASP A 83 0.45 -0.19 4.41
C ASP A 83 -0.91 0.20 4.98
N ASP A 84 -1.09 1.49 5.27
CA ASP A 84 -2.41 2.07 5.43
C ASP A 84 -2.57 3.23 4.43
N SER A 85 -3.66 3.19 3.66
CA SER A 85 -3.81 4.08 2.51
C SER A 85 -5.27 4.32 2.19
N GLY A 86 -5.56 5.49 1.65
CA GLY A 86 -6.90 5.88 1.28
C GLY A 86 -6.93 7.13 0.42
N LEU A 87 -8.14 7.54 0.11
CA LEU A 87 -8.47 8.74 -0.65
C LEU A 87 -8.88 9.86 0.30
N GLU A 88 -8.35 11.05 0.10
CA GLU A 88 -8.80 12.29 0.73
C GLU A 88 -9.37 13.21 -0.35
N VAL A 89 -10.57 13.75 -0.13
CA VAL A 89 -11.23 14.67 -1.07
C VAL A 89 -11.48 16.00 -0.37
N ASP A 90 -10.96 17.09 -0.95
CA ASP A 90 -10.97 18.41 -0.31
C ASP A 90 -12.38 18.92 -0.05
N ALA A 91 -13.27 18.78 -1.02
CA ALA A 91 -14.66 19.22 -0.90
C ALA A 91 -15.46 18.48 0.22
N LEU A 92 -14.95 17.32 0.64
CA LEU A 92 -15.56 16.51 1.71
C LEU A 92 -14.76 16.60 3.02
N GLY A 93 -13.94 17.65 3.19
CA GLY A 93 -13.12 17.84 4.39
C GLY A 93 -12.11 16.72 4.64
N GLY A 94 -11.62 16.07 3.57
CA GLY A 94 -10.70 14.94 3.64
C GLY A 94 -11.35 13.56 3.69
N ALA A 95 -12.68 13.48 3.74
CA ALA A 95 -13.35 12.18 3.62
C ALA A 95 -13.11 11.59 2.20
N PRO A 96 -13.09 10.23 2.07
CA PRO A 96 -13.27 9.20 3.09
C PRO A 96 -12.11 9.00 4.08
N GLY A 97 -10.87 9.43 3.80
CA GLY A 97 -9.73 9.33 4.70
C GLY A 97 -9.45 7.89 5.15
N VAL A 98 -9.18 7.69 6.44
CA VAL A 98 -8.83 6.37 7.02
C VAL A 98 -9.94 5.31 6.89
N ILE A 99 -11.18 5.73 6.63
CA ILE A 99 -12.29 4.79 6.40
C ILE A 99 -12.53 4.45 4.93
N SER A 100 -11.57 4.76 4.03
CA SER A 100 -11.72 4.58 2.57
C SER A 100 -12.24 3.21 2.17
N ALA A 101 -11.74 2.14 2.78
CA ALA A 101 -12.14 0.77 2.46
C ALA A 101 -13.55 0.40 2.92
N ARG A 102 -14.12 1.15 3.86
CA ARG A 102 -15.44 0.91 4.46
C ARG A 102 -16.31 2.18 4.47
N TYR A 103 -16.09 3.07 3.52
CA TYR A 103 -16.75 4.38 3.46
C TYR A 103 -18.27 4.26 3.42
N ALA A 104 -18.81 3.34 2.62
CA ALA A 104 -20.25 3.09 2.55
C ALA A 104 -20.77 2.20 3.70
N GLY A 105 -19.93 1.82 4.65
CA GLY A 105 -20.27 1.02 5.83
C GLY A 105 -19.51 -0.29 5.92
N PRO A 106 -19.71 -1.04 7.00
CA PRO A 106 -19.12 -2.36 7.16
C PRO A 106 -19.54 -3.32 6.04
N GLY A 107 -18.57 -4.02 5.43
CA GLY A 107 -18.83 -4.97 4.35
C GLY A 107 -19.13 -4.34 2.99
N ALA A 108 -19.02 -3.02 2.84
CA ALA A 108 -19.20 -2.34 1.57
C ALA A 108 -18.17 -2.80 0.53
N THR A 109 -18.62 -2.95 -0.70
CA THR A 109 -17.76 -3.18 -1.86
C THR A 109 -17.09 -1.87 -2.32
N ASP A 110 -16.05 -1.98 -3.16
CA ASP A 110 -15.47 -0.81 -3.81
C ASP A 110 -16.49 -0.01 -4.61
N ALA A 111 -17.43 -0.68 -5.27
CA ALA A 111 -18.51 -0.03 -6.01
C ALA A 111 -19.46 0.77 -5.09
N ASP A 112 -19.81 0.22 -3.92
CA ASP A 112 -20.62 0.93 -2.93
C ASP A 112 -19.91 2.19 -2.42
N ASN A 113 -18.60 2.08 -2.12
CA ASN A 113 -17.78 3.17 -1.68
C ASN A 113 -17.68 4.29 -2.75
N ARG A 114 -17.47 3.93 -4.02
CA ARG A 114 -17.45 4.88 -5.13
C ARG A 114 -18.82 5.55 -5.34
N ALA A 115 -19.89 4.77 -5.29
CA ALA A 115 -21.25 5.30 -5.44
C ALA A 115 -21.60 6.29 -4.32
N ARG A 116 -21.18 6.01 -3.06
CA ARG A 116 -21.33 6.95 -1.95
C ARG A 116 -20.54 8.23 -2.18
N LEU A 117 -19.27 8.12 -2.57
CA LEU A 117 -18.41 9.26 -2.85
C LEU A 117 -19.03 10.21 -3.90
N LEU A 118 -19.54 9.64 -5.01
CA LEU A 118 -20.16 10.45 -6.07
C LEU A 118 -21.42 11.16 -5.58
N ARG A 119 -22.29 10.48 -4.81
CA ARG A 119 -23.49 11.10 -4.24
C ARG A 119 -23.16 12.27 -3.30
N GLU A 120 -22.16 12.13 -2.45
CA GLU A 120 -21.75 13.20 -1.52
C GLU A 120 -21.16 14.39 -2.27
N LEU A 121 -20.32 14.14 -3.29
CA LEU A 121 -19.78 15.20 -4.15
C LEU A 121 -20.86 15.92 -4.98
N GLU A 122 -21.90 15.21 -5.37
CA GLU A 122 -23.06 15.82 -6.04
C GLU A 122 -23.88 16.67 -5.09
N ALA A 123 -24.12 16.21 -3.87
CA ALA A 123 -24.81 16.94 -2.83
C ALA A 123 -24.10 18.26 -2.46
N GLU A 124 -22.76 18.24 -2.42
CA GLU A 124 -21.93 19.45 -2.23
C GLU A 124 -21.92 20.38 -3.46
N GLY A 125 -22.57 20.01 -4.56
CA GLY A 125 -22.62 20.81 -5.79
C GLY A 125 -21.26 21.00 -6.48
N THR A 126 -20.27 20.16 -6.17
CA THR A 126 -18.89 20.31 -6.66
C THR A 126 -18.75 19.88 -8.11
N ARG A 127 -18.01 20.66 -8.91
CA ARG A 127 -17.71 20.35 -10.31
C ARG A 127 -16.24 20.67 -10.66
N GLY A 128 -15.68 19.91 -11.59
CA GLY A 128 -14.34 20.17 -12.13
C GLY A 128 -13.26 20.20 -11.07
N LYS A 129 -12.46 21.27 -11.02
CA LYS A 129 -11.35 21.44 -10.07
C LYS A 129 -11.76 21.49 -8.61
N ALA A 130 -13.04 21.73 -8.29
CA ALA A 130 -13.55 21.66 -6.92
C ALA A 130 -13.60 20.21 -6.38
N ARG A 131 -13.29 19.22 -7.21
CA ARG A 131 -13.17 17.81 -6.82
C ARG A 131 -11.70 17.37 -6.65
N SER A 132 -10.84 18.33 -6.23
CA SER A 132 -9.46 18.00 -5.91
C SER A 132 -9.41 16.92 -4.81
N ALA A 133 -8.50 16.01 -4.99
CA ALA A 133 -8.35 14.84 -4.12
C ALA A 133 -6.90 14.36 -4.15
N ARG A 134 -6.54 13.56 -3.18
CA ARG A 134 -5.26 12.85 -3.17
C ARG A 134 -5.41 11.44 -2.66
N PHE A 135 -4.69 10.52 -3.26
CA PHE A 135 -4.39 9.27 -2.59
C PHE A 135 -3.21 9.44 -1.65
N ARG A 136 -3.33 8.87 -0.47
CA ARG A 136 -2.26 8.81 0.53
C ARG A 136 -1.94 7.37 0.90
N CYS A 137 -0.67 7.15 1.19
CA CYS A 137 -0.16 5.89 1.74
C CYS A 137 0.80 6.22 2.88
N ALA A 138 0.58 5.62 4.03
CA ALA A 138 1.55 5.55 5.10
C ALA A 138 2.04 4.10 5.23
N MET A 139 3.36 3.94 5.31
CA MET A 139 4.00 2.64 5.51
C MET A 139 4.81 2.65 6.80
N CYS A 140 4.81 1.53 7.48
CA CYS A 140 5.62 1.32 8.69
C CYS A 140 6.41 0.03 8.55
N VAL A 141 7.72 0.10 8.82
CA VAL A 141 8.59 -1.06 8.99
C VAL A 141 8.76 -1.32 10.48
N ALA A 142 8.50 -2.55 10.91
CA ALA A 142 8.70 -2.98 12.29
C ALA A 142 9.49 -4.28 12.37
N LEU A 143 10.12 -4.51 13.51
CA LEU A 143 10.85 -5.73 13.88
C LEU A 143 10.73 -5.92 15.39
N ASP A 144 10.39 -7.12 15.83
CA ASP A 144 10.29 -7.50 17.25
C ASP A 144 9.39 -6.54 18.06
N GLY A 145 8.23 -6.17 17.51
CA GLY A 145 7.26 -5.29 18.16
C GLY A 145 7.68 -3.82 18.20
N GLN A 146 8.74 -3.42 17.51
CA GLN A 146 9.25 -2.05 17.50
C GLN A 146 9.25 -1.44 16.11
N VAL A 147 8.76 -0.21 15.99
CA VAL A 147 8.86 0.58 14.75
C VAL A 147 10.34 0.85 14.45
N ARG A 148 10.75 0.55 13.22
CA ARG A 148 12.11 0.79 12.71
C ARG A 148 12.14 1.96 11.73
N GLY A 149 11.03 2.21 11.02
CA GLY A 149 10.90 3.33 10.09
C GLY A 149 9.44 3.57 9.71
N ALA A 150 9.12 4.82 9.38
CA ALA A 150 7.81 5.23 8.89
C ALA A 150 7.99 6.08 7.63
N PHE A 151 7.16 5.86 6.63
CA PHE A 151 7.28 6.45 5.29
C PHE A 151 5.91 6.83 4.78
N ASP A 152 5.85 7.88 3.98
CA ASP A 152 4.62 8.36 3.37
C ASP A 152 4.78 8.62 1.88
N GLY A 153 3.67 8.55 1.18
CA GLY A 153 3.56 8.93 -0.22
C GLY A 153 2.18 9.47 -0.52
N ALA A 154 2.11 10.45 -1.40
CA ALA A 154 0.85 11.02 -1.86
C ALA A 154 0.89 11.28 -3.36
N VAL A 155 -0.29 11.20 -3.99
CA VAL A 155 -0.52 11.62 -5.37
C VAL A 155 -1.75 12.50 -5.42
N GLU A 156 -1.53 13.73 -5.87
CA GLU A 156 -2.60 14.68 -6.10
C GLU A 156 -3.35 14.34 -7.39
N GLY A 157 -4.63 14.71 -7.45
CA GLY A 157 -5.48 14.47 -8.60
C GLY A 157 -6.87 15.04 -8.42
N VAL A 158 -7.81 14.52 -9.20
CA VAL A 158 -9.22 14.95 -9.18
C VAL A 158 -10.15 13.73 -9.28
N ILE A 159 -11.33 13.85 -8.69
CA ILE A 159 -12.41 12.87 -8.84
C ILE A 159 -13.29 13.26 -10.02
N ILE A 160 -13.46 12.38 -10.97
CA ILE A 160 -14.36 12.56 -12.13
C ILE A 160 -15.81 12.18 -11.78
N ASN A 161 -16.75 12.55 -12.66
CA ASN A 161 -18.18 12.38 -12.41
C ASN A 161 -18.71 10.96 -12.66
N ALA A 162 -17.96 10.13 -13.39
CA ALA A 162 -18.34 8.76 -13.74
C ALA A 162 -17.11 7.89 -13.85
N GLU A 163 -17.25 6.62 -13.52
CA GLU A 163 -16.17 5.63 -13.56
C GLU A 163 -15.61 5.46 -14.99
N ARG A 164 -14.28 5.36 -15.09
CA ARG A 164 -13.58 5.03 -16.34
C ARG A 164 -12.48 4.02 -16.07
N GLY A 165 -12.35 3.02 -16.95
CA GLY A 165 -11.40 1.93 -16.82
C GLY A 165 -11.94 0.79 -15.95
N ALA A 166 -11.24 -0.36 -16.03
CA ALA A 166 -11.62 -1.58 -15.31
C ALA A 166 -10.44 -2.16 -14.50
N GLY A 167 -9.27 -1.51 -14.56
CA GLY A 167 -8.09 -1.92 -13.80
C GLY A 167 -8.09 -1.39 -12.37
N GLY A 168 -7.13 -1.88 -11.58
CA GLY A 168 -6.94 -1.43 -10.22
C GLY A 168 -8.05 -1.85 -9.23
N PHE A 169 -8.23 -1.06 -8.17
CA PHE A 169 -9.22 -1.32 -7.11
C PHE A 169 -9.61 -0.02 -6.39
N GLY A 170 -10.52 -0.11 -5.43
CA GLY A 170 -10.97 1.03 -4.65
C GLY A 170 -11.55 2.16 -5.50
N TYR A 171 -10.95 3.32 -5.45
CA TYR A 171 -11.40 4.53 -6.14
C TYR A 171 -10.64 4.80 -7.44
N ASP A 172 -9.80 3.87 -7.92
CA ASP A 172 -8.98 4.04 -9.12
C ASP A 172 -9.77 4.44 -10.37
N ALA A 173 -11.00 3.92 -10.51
CA ALA A 173 -11.88 4.23 -11.65
C ALA A 173 -12.44 5.67 -11.64
N LEU A 174 -12.33 6.38 -10.52
CA LEU A 174 -12.78 7.76 -10.37
C LEU A 174 -11.64 8.78 -10.27
N PHE A 175 -10.42 8.34 -9.99
CA PHE A 175 -9.30 9.22 -9.70
C PHE A 175 -8.41 9.43 -10.94
N VAL A 176 -8.29 10.68 -11.38
CA VAL A 176 -7.36 11.09 -12.42
C VAL A 176 -6.16 11.76 -11.74
N PRO A 177 -4.97 11.14 -11.75
CA PRO A 177 -3.79 11.71 -11.13
C PRO A 177 -3.31 12.97 -11.89
N ALA A 178 -2.68 13.89 -11.18
CA ALA A 178 -2.12 15.09 -11.75
C ALA A 178 -1.09 14.76 -12.86
N GLY A 179 -1.21 15.44 -13.99
CA GLY A 179 -0.36 15.21 -15.16
C GLY A 179 -0.90 14.15 -16.14
N PHE A 180 -2.01 13.51 -15.83
CA PHE A 180 -2.66 12.51 -16.68
C PHE A 180 -4.07 12.96 -17.11
N CYS A 181 -4.59 12.35 -18.18
CA CYS A 181 -5.98 12.48 -18.61
C CYS A 181 -6.80 11.22 -18.32
N GLU A 182 -6.11 10.13 -18.04
CA GLU A 182 -6.66 8.81 -17.70
C GLU A 182 -6.79 8.64 -16.20
N THR A 183 -7.77 7.82 -15.77
CA THR A 183 -7.86 7.37 -14.38
C THR A 183 -6.79 6.32 -14.06
N PHE A 184 -6.50 6.09 -12.78
CA PHE A 184 -5.64 4.97 -12.39
C PHE A 184 -6.15 3.61 -12.89
N ALA A 185 -7.47 3.44 -13.07
CA ALA A 185 -8.04 2.23 -13.63
C ALA A 185 -7.87 2.09 -15.16
N GLN A 186 -7.53 3.16 -15.86
CA GLN A 186 -7.21 3.17 -17.30
C GLN A 186 -5.71 3.04 -17.57
N LEU A 187 -4.88 3.51 -16.64
CA LEU A 187 -3.43 3.40 -16.74
C LEU A 187 -2.98 1.95 -16.59
N SER A 188 -1.86 1.61 -17.24
CA SER A 188 -1.26 0.29 -17.07
C SER A 188 -0.76 0.10 -15.62
N ALA A 189 -0.71 -1.16 -15.18
CA ALA A 189 -0.18 -1.50 -13.86
C ALA A 189 1.27 -0.99 -13.68
N GLU A 190 2.08 -1.02 -14.74
CA GLU A 190 3.45 -0.51 -14.73
C GLU A 190 3.51 0.99 -14.45
N VAL A 191 2.66 1.79 -15.11
CA VAL A 191 2.57 3.24 -14.86
C VAL A 191 2.08 3.50 -13.44
N LYS A 192 1.03 2.82 -13.00
CA LYS A 192 0.50 2.95 -11.63
C LYS A 192 1.55 2.58 -10.58
N ASN A 193 2.29 1.49 -10.77
CA ASN A 193 3.35 1.04 -9.86
C ASN A 193 4.57 1.98 -9.82
N ARG A 194 4.68 2.93 -10.75
CA ARG A 194 5.71 3.97 -10.74
C ARG A 194 5.20 5.28 -10.13
N GLU A 195 3.95 5.67 -10.42
CA GLU A 195 3.43 7.00 -10.13
C GLU A 195 2.57 7.08 -8.87
N SER A 196 2.08 5.94 -8.36
CA SER A 196 1.09 5.93 -7.27
C SER A 196 1.67 6.39 -5.91
N HIS A 197 0.76 6.78 -5.02
CA HIS A 197 1.05 7.06 -3.61
C HIS A 197 1.80 5.91 -2.92
N ARG A 198 1.40 4.65 -3.23
CA ARG A 198 2.06 3.45 -2.71
C ARG A 198 3.48 3.31 -3.25
N ALA A 199 3.69 3.53 -4.55
CA ALA A 199 5.02 3.49 -5.13
C ALA A 199 5.96 4.51 -4.48
N ARG A 200 5.48 5.73 -4.23
CA ARG A 200 6.26 6.80 -3.58
C ARG A 200 6.62 6.49 -2.13
N ALA A 201 5.68 5.95 -1.36
CA ALA A 201 5.96 5.51 0.01
C ALA A 201 6.92 4.32 0.03
N LEU A 202 6.69 3.35 -0.85
CA LEU A 202 7.46 2.11 -0.90
C LEU A 202 8.90 2.34 -1.37
N ALA A 203 9.16 3.28 -2.27
CA ALA A 203 10.52 3.63 -2.67
C ALA A 203 11.37 4.05 -1.46
N LYS A 204 10.81 4.91 -0.59
CA LYS A 204 11.49 5.33 0.65
C LYS A 204 11.69 4.16 1.62
N ALA A 205 10.66 3.31 1.78
CA ALA A 205 10.73 2.13 2.65
C ALA A 205 11.75 1.11 2.12
N HIS A 206 11.83 0.91 0.81
CA HIS A 206 12.77 0.00 0.16
C HIS A 206 14.22 0.46 0.34
N ASP A 207 14.51 1.75 0.14
CA ASP A 207 15.84 2.31 0.38
C ASP A 207 16.27 2.12 1.84
N PHE A 208 15.35 2.33 2.78
CA PHE A 208 15.60 2.07 4.20
C PHE A 208 15.89 0.59 4.47
N LEU A 209 15.05 -0.32 3.98
CA LEU A 209 15.20 -1.77 4.16
C LEU A 209 16.53 -2.26 3.57
N ARG A 210 16.95 -1.78 2.38
CA ARG A 210 18.26 -2.09 1.80
C ARG A 210 19.43 -1.59 2.66
N GLY A 211 19.23 -0.49 3.38
CA GLY A 211 20.21 0.03 4.34
C GLY A 211 20.41 -0.88 5.55
N LEU A 212 19.40 -1.63 5.97
CA LEU A 212 19.45 -2.56 7.09
C LEU A 212 20.16 -3.88 6.77
N LEU A 213 20.37 -4.19 5.49
CA LEU A 213 21.02 -5.44 5.03
C LEU A 213 22.53 -5.27 4.80
N LYS A 214 23.06 -4.06 4.94
CA LYS A 214 24.48 -3.74 4.79
C LYS A 214 25.21 -3.80 6.12
#